data_7afa3f1831ca62aa5cc9da6c3fb1816b
#
_entry.id   7afa3f1831ca62aa5cc9da6c3fb1816b
#
_cell.length_a   1.000
_cell.length_b   1.000
_cell.length_c   1.000
_cell.angle_alpha   90.00
_cell.angle_beta   90.00
_cell.angle_gamma   90.00
#
_symmetry.space_group_name_H-M   'P 1'
#
loop_
_entity.id
_entity.type
_entity.pdbx_description
1 polymer ?
#
loop_
_entity_poly.entity_id
_entity_poly.type
_entity_poly.pdbx_seq_one_letter_code
_entity_poly.pdbx_strand_id
1 'polypeptide(L)'
;VRLKPDAVFAPDPNVISECHIDHIKAGLAAKMTMNMAPFESVMQSIGGSGRCAVKALAFYYTDQPNAYLPIGRFFSARAEALACHKSQFDEKQVSDICMYFQLRSLRLGLRKLRGMSDGYRALSATHMHCFPEASEWKR
;
A
#
# COMPACT_ATOMS: atom_id res chain seq x y z
N VAL A 1 10.74 14.45 1.52
CA VAL A 1 12.17 14.59 1.25
C VAL A 1 13.05 14.31 2.46
N ARG A 2 12.63 14.73 3.69
CA ARG A 2 13.44 14.53 4.92
C ARG A 2 13.77 13.07 5.20
N LEU A 3 12.83 12.15 5.02
CA LEU A 3 13.01 10.72 5.33
C LEU A 3 13.71 9.94 4.21
N LYS A 4 13.64 10.41 2.96
CA LYS A 4 14.20 9.75 1.77
C LYS A 4 13.91 8.24 1.73
N PRO A 5 12.65 7.79 1.79
CA PRO A 5 12.32 6.38 1.83
C PRO A 5 12.63 5.70 0.50
N ASP A 6 13.02 4.43 0.55
CA ASP A 6 13.12 3.58 -0.65
C ASP A 6 11.76 3.13 -1.17
N ALA A 7 10.81 2.90 -0.26
CA ALA A 7 9.45 2.50 -0.58
C ALA A 7 8.42 3.29 0.21
N VAL A 8 7.28 3.56 -0.43
CA VAL A 8 6.11 4.17 0.19
C VAL A 8 4.95 3.18 0.13
N PHE A 9 4.20 3.05 1.21
CA PHE A 9 2.98 2.25 1.26
C PHE A 9 1.78 3.17 1.34
N ALA A 10 0.74 2.88 0.55
CA ALA A 10 -0.50 3.65 0.54
C ALA A 10 -1.69 2.72 0.22
N PRO A 11 -2.94 3.10 0.55
CA PRO A 11 -4.11 2.38 0.06
C PRO A 11 -4.22 2.49 -1.47
N ASP A 12 -4.74 1.44 -2.11
CA ASP A 12 -4.92 1.46 -3.57
C ASP A 12 -6.12 2.33 -3.95
N PRO A 13 -5.91 3.46 -4.65
CA PRO A 13 -7.00 4.36 -5.02
C PRO A 13 -7.84 3.86 -6.21
N ASN A 14 -7.45 2.74 -6.84
CA ASN A 14 -8.09 2.23 -8.06
C ASN A 14 -9.06 1.06 -7.77
N VAL A 15 -9.22 0.66 -6.52
CA VAL A 15 -10.18 -0.41 -6.14
C VAL A 15 -11.60 0.12 -6.29
N ILE A 16 -12.38 -0.49 -7.18
CA ILE A 16 -13.73 -0.02 -7.52
C ILE A 16 -14.68 0.01 -6.30
N SER A 17 -14.54 -0.94 -5.39
CA SER A 17 -15.35 -1.02 -4.16
C SER A 17 -14.90 -0.11 -3.04
N GLU A 18 -13.76 0.60 -3.18
CA GLU A 18 -13.30 1.52 -2.16
C GLU A 18 -14.12 2.81 -2.17
N CYS A 19 -14.87 3.03 -1.11
CA CYS A 19 -15.72 4.22 -0.96
C CYS A 19 -15.18 5.23 0.06
N HIS A 20 -14.14 4.89 0.83
CA HIS A 20 -13.58 5.79 1.83
C HIS A 20 -12.72 6.85 1.15
N ILE A 21 -13.23 8.07 1.15
CA ILE A 21 -12.61 9.19 0.43
C ILE A 21 -11.16 9.47 0.87
N ASP A 22 -10.84 9.26 2.15
CA ASP A 22 -9.48 9.50 2.66
C ASP A 22 -8.51 8.42 2.16
N HIS A 23 -8.95 7.17 1.99
CA HIS A 23 -8.12 6.14 1.37
C HIS A 23 -7.79 6.49 -0.08
N ILE A 24 -8.81 6.89 -0.85
CA ILE A 24 -8.65 7.30 -2.25
C ILE A 24 -7.69 8.50 -2.34
N LYS A 25 -7.92 9.55 -1.55
CA LYS A 25 -7.07 10.75 -1.54
C LYS A 25 -5.64 10.44 -1.12
N ALA A 26 -5.44 9.61 -0.08
CA ALA A 26 -4.11 9.21 0.38
C ALA A 26 -3.35 8.43 -0.71
N GLY A 27 -4.01 7.50 -1.41
CA GLY A 27 -3.43 6.76 -2.51
C GLY A 27 -3.04 7.65 -3.69
N LEU A 28 -3.91 8.58 -4.07
CA LEU A 28 -3.65 9.56 -5.13
C LEU A 28 -2.49 10.50 -4.74
N ALA A 29 -2.49 11.02 -3.52
CA ALA A 29 -1.42 11.87 -3.01
C ALA A 29 -0.05 11.14 -3.03
N ALA A 30 -0.03 9.87 -2.66
CA ALA A 30 1.18 9.05 -2.72
C ALA A 30 1.71 8.90 -4.17
N LYS A 31 0.82 8.65 -5.15
CA LYS A 31 1.19 8.62 -6.59
C LYS A 31 1.80 9.94 -7.04
N MET A 32 1.13 11.04 -6.75
CA MET A 32 1.58 12.38 -7.16
C MET A 32 2.91 12.72 -6.52
N THR A 33 3.03 12.51 -5.21
CA THR A 33 4.25 12.80 -4.46
C THR A 33 5.45 11.99 -4.99
N MET A 34 5.26 10.71 -5.27
CA MET A 34 6.32 9.87 -5.80
C MET A 34 6.82 10.37 -7.17
N ASN A 35 5.91 10.85 -8.02
CA ASN A 35 6.26 11.39 -9.32
C ASN A 35 6.94 12.77 -9.22
N MET A 36 6.57 13.58 -8.24
CA MET A 36 7.06 14.96 -8.08
C MET A 36 8.34 15.05 -7.24
N ALA A 37 8.51 14.21 -6.23
CA ALA A 37 9.60 14.28 -5.26
C ALA A 37 11.03 14.19 -5.86
N PRO A 38 11.28 13.58 -7.03
CA PRO A 38 12.58 13.63 -7.68
C PRO A 38 13.00 15.02 -8.21
N PHE A 39 12.03 15.92 -8.42
CA PHE A 39 12.27 17.23 -9.02
C PHE A 39 12.39 18.31 -7.94
N GLU A 40 13.62 18.80 -7.74
CA GLU A 40 13.90 19.79 -6.70
C GLU A 40 13.14 21.11 -6.89
N SER A 41 13.02 21.58 -8.14
CA SER A 41 12.26 22.80 -8.46
C SER A 41 10.78 22.69 -8.08
N VAL A 42 10.18 21.51 -8.29
CA VAL A 42 8.80 21.24 -7.87
C VAL A 42 8.69 21.23 -6.35
N MET A 43 9.64 20.60 -5.67
CA MET A 43 9.65 20.57 -4.20
C MET A 43 9.80 21.98 -3.62
N GLN A 44 10.65 22.82 -4.20
CA GLN A 44 10.82 24.23 -3.79
C GLN A 44 9.54 25.04 -3.99
N SER A 45 8.81 24.84 -5.10
CA SER A 45 7.58 25.58 -5.37
C SER A 45 6.45 25.32 -4.36
N ILE A 46 6.50 24.18 -3.66
CA ILE A 46 5.53 23.82 -2.61
C ILE A 46 6.10 24.00 -1.18
N GLY A 47 7.19 24.76 -1.04
CA GLY A 47 7.82 25.06 0.25
C GLY A 47 8.70 23.93 0.82
N GLY A 48 9.01 22.91 0.03
CA GLY A 48 9.94 21.85 0.40
C GLY A 48 11.39 22.19 0.02
N SER A 49 12.32 21.33 0.42
CA SER A 49 13.74 21.45 0.06
C SER A 49 14.33 20.09 -0.30
N GLY A 50 15.24 20.09 -1.29
CA GLY A 50 15.91 18.90 -1.79
C GLY A 50 14.99 18.00 -2.62
N ARG A 51 15.49 16.81 -2.96
CA ARG A 51 14.80 15.81 -3.79
C ARG A 51 14.85 14.42 -3.17
N CYS A 52 13.89 13.56 -3.54
CA CYS A 52 13.87 12.17 -3.15
C CYS A 52 13.34 11.31 -4.29
N ALA A 53 14.12 10.35 -4.74
CA ALA A 53 13.67 9.34 -5.70
C ALA A 53 13.24 8.09 -4.94
N VAL A 54 11.93 7.88 -4.81
CA VAL A 54 11.35 6.67 -4.23
C VAL A 54 11.42 5.55 -5.25
N LYS A 55 11.90 4.36 -4.87
CA LYS A 55 12.07 3.22 -5.78
C LYS A 55 10.77 2.51 -6.09
N ALA A 56 9.86 2.42 -5.10
CA ALA A 56 8.60 1.72 -5.23
C ALA A 56 7.47 2.37 -4.43
N LEU A 57 6.28 2.39 -5.02
CA LEU A 57 5.02 2.62 -4.34
C LEU A 57 4.28 1.29 -4.25
N ALA A 58 3.99 0.86 -3.03
CA ALA A 58 3.31 -0.40 -2.76
C ALA A 58 1.89 -0.11 -2.24
N PHE A 59 0.91 -0.30 -3.08
CA PHE A 59 -0.49 -0.17 -2.70
C PHE A 59 -0.97 -1.41 -1.94
N TYR A 60 -1.50 -1.20 -0.74
CA TYR A 60 -2.20 -2.23 0.02
C TYR A 60 -3.72 -2.18 -0.24
N TYR A 61 -4.46 -3.19 0.22
CA TYR A 61 -5.90 -3.37 -0.06
C TYR A 61 -6.25 -3.39 -1.56
N THR A 62 -5.32 -3.82 -2.37
CA THR A 62 -5.49 -3.92 -3.82
C THR A 62 -6.22 -5.21 -4.21
N ASP A 63 -6.97 -5.15 -5.30
CA ASP A 63 -7.56 -6.30 -5.99
C ASP A 63 -6.63 -6.89 -7.07
N GLN A 64 -5.53 -6.16 -7.41
CA GLN A 64 -4.57 -6.53 -8.43
C GLN A 64 -3.13 -6.65 -7.88
N PRO A 65 -2.86 -7.52 -6.89
CA PRO A 65 -1.53 -7.65 -6.33
C PRO A 65 -0.54 -8.27 -7.33
N ASN A 66 0.66 -7.67 -7.42
CA ASN A 66 1.78 -8.17 -8.20
C ASN A 66 3.01 -8.50 -7.33
N ALA A 67 3.01 -8.13 -6.05
CA ALA A 67 4.04 -8.44 -5.07
C ALA A 67 3.41 -9.09 -3.84
N TYR A 68 4.09 -10.11 -3.27
CA TYR A 68 3.58 -10.90 -2.15
C TYR A 68 4.66 -10.99 -1.08
N LEU A 69 4.34 -10.52 0.13
CA LEU A 69 5.26 -10.53 1.26
C LEU A 69 4.78 -11.50 2.34
N PRO A 70 5.62 -12.43 2.81
CA PRO A 70 5.29 -13.31 3.93
C PRO A 70 5.07 -12.48 5.21
N ILE A 71 3.91 -12.67 5.85
CA ILE A 71 3.54 -11.89 7.04
C ILE A 71 3.22 -12.75 8.26
N GLY A 72 3.32 -14.07 8.16
CA GLY A 72 2.87 -14.99 9.22
C GLY A 72 3.41 -14.63 10.61
N ARG A 73 4.70 -14.33 10.72
CA ARG A 73 5.34 -13.94 11.97
C ARG A 73 4.92 -12.57 12.52
N PHE A 74 4.29 -11.74 11.71
CA PHE A 74 3.83 -10.40 12.08
C PHE A 74 2.32 -10.30 12.25
N PHE A 75 1.60 -11.42 12.16
CA PHE A 75 0.16 -11.40 12.19
C PHE A 75 -0.39 -10.96 13.55
N SER A 76 0.24 -11.37 14.66
CA SER A 76 -0.11 -10.90 16.01
C SER A 76 0.06 -9.39 16.16
N ALA A 77 1.18 -8.85 15.70
CA ALA A 77 1.42 -7.40 15.74
C ALA A 77 0.39 -6.60 14.93
N ARG A 78 -0.11 -7.16 13.81
CA ARG A 78 -1.22 -6.56 13.07
C ARG A 78 -2.51 -6.55 13.89
N ALA A 79 -2.85 -7.66 14.55
CA ALA A 79 -4.04 -7.74 15.38
C ALA A 79 -3.97 -6.75 16.56
N GLU A 80 -2.84 -6.66 17.22
CA GLU A 80 -2.58 -5.70 18.28
C GLU A 80 -2.71 -4.25 17.80
N ALA A 81 -2.13 -3.93 16.63
CA ALA A 81 -2.24 -2.61 16.02
C ALA A 81 -3.71 -2.25 15.70
N LEU A 82 -4.49 -3.19 15.16
CA LEU A 82 -5.91 -2.99 14.90
C LEU A 82 -6.69 -2.72 16.19
N ALA A 83 -6.40 -3.47 17.24
CA ALA A 83 -7.04 -3.31 18.55
C ALA A 83 -6.74 -1.95 19.24
N CYS A 84 -5.72 -1.22 18.78
CA CYS A 84 -5.45 0.15 19.27
C CYS A 84 -6.50 1.16 18.79
N HIS A 85 -7.26 0.87 17.72
CA HIS A 85 -8.27 1.76 17.16
C HIS A 85 -9.63 1.66 17.89
N LYS A 86 -9.60 1.80 19.21
CA LYS A 86 -10.76 1.61 20.10
C LYS A 86 -11.95 2.54 19.82
N SER A 87 -11.72 3.68 19.17
CA SER A 87 -12.78 4.61 18.77
C SER A 87 -13.53 4.16 17.50
N GLN A 88 -12.98 3.18 16.77
CA GLN A 88 -13.55 2.71 15.50
C GLN A 88 -14.06 1.27 15.56
N PHE A 89 -13.42 0.42 16.38
CA PHE A 89 -13.68 -1.00 16.41
C PHE A 89 -13.87 -1.49 17.85
N ASP A 90 -14.96 -2.23 18.09
CA ASP A 90 -15.11 -3.04 19.27
C ASP A 90 -14.33 -4.37 19.17
N GLU A 91 -14.26 -5.14 20.26
CA GLU A 91 -13.50 -6.38 20.31
C GLU A 91 -13.99 -7.43 19.30
N LYS A 92 -15.32 -7.49 19.06
CA LYS A 92 -15.91 -8.40 18.09
C LYS A 92 -15.50 -8.03 16.68
N GLN A 93 -15.58 -6.76 16.33
CA GLN A 93 -15.16 -6.25 15.01
C GLN A 93 -13.67 -6.49 14.77
N VAL A 94 -12.81 -6.28 15.77
CA VAL A 94 -11.37 -6.62 15.68
C VAL A 94 -11.17 -8.09 15.38
N SER A 95 -11.89 -8.98 16.09
CA SER A 95 -11.82 -10.42 15.87
C SER A 95 -12.27 -10.82 14.45
N ASP A 96 -13.38 -10.29 13.99
CA ASP A 96 -13.95 -10.58 12.66
C ASP A 96 -12.99 -10.10 11.54
N ILE A 97 -12.41 -8.91 11.68
CA ILE A 97 -11.42 -8.35 10.75
C ILE A 97 -10.13 -9.17 10.75
N CYS A 98 -9.65 -9.59 11.92
CA CYS A 98 -8.46 -10.45 12.02
C CYS A 98 -8.70 -11.79 11.33
N MET A 99 -9.86 -12.41 11.52
CA MET A 99 -10.23 -13.66 10.83
C MET A 99 -10.25 -13.47 9.31
N TYR A 100 -10.85 -12.40 8.82
CA TYR A 100 -10.85 -12.06 7.40
C TYR A 100 -9.42 -11.92 6.86
N PHE A 101 -8.54 -11.17 7.54
CA PHE A 101 -7.16 -11.00 7.12
C PHE A 101 -6.37 -12.32 7.17
N GLN A 102 -6.63 -13.18 8.14
CA GLN A 102 -6.01 -14.49 8.21
C GLN A 102 -6.34 -15.34 6.99
N LEU A 103 -7.63 -15.47 6.67
CA LEU A 103 -8.10 -16.23 5.51
C LEU A 103 -7.57 -15.64 4.20
N ARG A 104 -7.61 -14.32 4.06
CA ARG A 104 -7.05 -13.62 2.89
C ARG A 104 -5.56 -13.89 2.73
N SER A 105 -4.79 -13.79 3.81
CA SER A 105 -3.33 -13.99 3.79
C SER A 105 -2.96 -15.45 3.49
N LEU A 106 -3.71 -16.42 3.98
CA LEU A 106 -3.56 -17.83 3.61
C LEU A 106 -3.84 -18.04 2.11
N ARG A 107 -4.95 -17.51 1.60
CA ARG A 107 -5.30 -17.60 0.18
C ARG A 107 -4.24 -16.98 -0.73
N LEU A 108 -3.69 -15.84 -0.36
CA LEU A 108 -2.62 -15.18 -1.13
C LEU A 108 -1.31 -15.95 -1.06
N GLY A 109 -0.97 -16.51 0.10
CA GLY A 109 0.22 -17.32 0.30
C GLY A 109 0.18 -18.63 -0.49
N LEU A 110 -0.95 -19.30 -0.54
CA LEU A 110 -1.13 -20.54 -1.31
C LEU A 110 -0.87 -20.32 -2.81
N ARG A 111 -1.30 -19.19 -3.37
CA ARG A 111 -1.05 -18.86 -4.79
C ARG A 111 0.44 -18.82 -5.17
N LYS A 112 1.33 -18.64 -4.20
CA LYS A 112 2.77 -18.52 -4.40
C LYS A 112 3.59 -19.58 -3.68
N LEU A 113 2.93 -20.63 -3.16
CA LEU A 113 3.56 -21.69 -2.36
C LEU A 113 4.37 -21.09 -1.18
N ARG A 114 3.88 -20.02 -0.60
CA ARG A 114 4.43 -19.34 0.58
C ARG A 114 3.41 -19.43 1.70
N GLY A 115 3.85 -19.37 2.94
CA GLY A 115 2.96 -19.26 4.09
C GLY A 115 2.06 -18.01 4.01
N MET A 116 1.40 -17.64 5.11
CA MET A 116 0.56 -16.45 5.15
C MET A 116 1.27 -15.25 4.53
N SER A 117 0.67 -14.66 3.51
CA SER A 117 1.26 -13.54 2.75
C SER A 117 0.26 -12.43 2.52
N ASP A 118 0.75 -11.19 2.49
CA ASP A 118 -0.01 -10.05 1.98
C ASP A 118 0.35 -9.75 0.53
N GLY A 119 -0.65 -9.27 -0.20
CA GLY A 119 -0.51 -8.84 -1.58
C GLY A 119 -0.50 -7.33 -1.70
N TYR A 120 0.44 -6.84 -2.47
CA TYR A 120 0.61 -5.42 -2.78
C TYR A 120 0.65 -5.22 -4.30
N ARG A 121 0.16 -4.09 -4.76
CA ARG A 121 0.44 -3.61 -6.11
C ARG A 121 1.66 -2.69 -6.04
N ALA A 122 2.82 -3.23 -6.39
CA ALA A 122 4.09 -2.50 -6.34
C ALA A 122 4.43 -1.95 -7.74
N LEU A 123 4.60 -0.63 -7.83
CA LEU A 123 4.91 0.09 -9.06
C LEU A 123 6.08 1.05 -8.81
N SER A 124 6.99 1.18 -9.80
CA SER A 124 7.99 2.25 -9.82
C SER A 124 7.40 3.53 -10.44
N ALA A 125 8.10 4.65 -10.30
CA ALA A 125 7.71 5.91 -10.96
C ALA A 125 7.60 5.73 -12.48
N THR A 126 8.52 4.99 -13.09
CA THR A 126 8.52 4.68 -14.52
C THR A 126 7.27 3.92 -14.93
N HIS A 127 6.88 2.88 -14.17
CA HIS A 127 5.66 2.11 -14.46
C HIS A 127 4.39 2.95 -14.38
N MET A 128 4.35 3.93 -13.48
CA MET A 128 3.17 4.78 -13.30
C MET A 128 3.05 5.91 -14.32
N HIS A 129 4.12 6.22 -15.05
CA HIS A 129 4.15 7.34 -15.98
C HIS A 129 4.27 6.91 -17.43
N CYS A 130 5.16 5.97 -17.75
CA CYS A 130 5.54 5.63 -19.13
C CYS A 130 4.89 4.35 -19.66
N PHE A 131 4.34 3.50 -18.80
CA PHE A 131 3.84 2.18 -19.16
C PHE A 131 2.38 1.98 -18.75
N PRO A 132 1.42 2.37 -19.58
CA PRO A 132 -0.01 2.17 -19.28
C PRO A 132 -0.37 0.69 -19.06
N GLU A 133 0.34 -0.24 -19.72
CA GLU A 133 0.17 -1.69 -19.58
C GLU A 133 0.50 -2.18 -18.16
N ALA A 134 1.26 -1.42 -17.38
CA ALA A 134 1.51 -1.72 -15.97
C ALA A 134 0.22 -1.77 -15.15
N SER A 135 -0.84 -1.11 -15.60
CA SER A 135 -2.17 -1.18 -14.99
C SER A 135 -2.81 -2.57 -15.10
N GLU A 136 -2.43 -3.33 -16.11
CA GLU A 136 -2.97 -4.66 -16.42
C GLU A 136 -2.08 -5.81 -15.91
N TRP A 137 -0.90 -5.51 -15.41
CA TRP A 137 0.05 -6.54 -14.97
C TRP A 137 -0.52 -7.35 -13.79
N LYS A 138 -1.01 -8.53 -14.13
CA LYS A 138 -1.37 -9.60 -13.21
C LYS A 138 -0.23 -10.61 -13.21
N ARG A 139 0.52 -10.68 -12.14
CA ARG A 139 1.55 -11.71 -11.95
C ARG A 139 1.09 -12.77 -10.96
#